data_ebf295a06b5f0f2cccb66df97facbb41
#
_entry.id   ebf295a06b5f0f2cccb66df97facbb41
#
_cell.length_a   1.000
_cell.length_b   1.000
_cell.length_c   1.000
_cell.angle_alpha   90.00
_cell.angle_beta   90.00
_cell.angle_gamma   90.00
#
_symmetry.space_group_name_H-M   'P 1'
#
loop_
_entity.id
_entity.type
_entity.pdbx_description
1 polymer ?
#
loop_
_entity_poly.entity_id
_entity_poly.type
_entity_poly.pdbx_seq_one_letter_code
_entity_poly.pdbx_strand_id
1 'polypeptide(L)' 'MPYVNIRVAGKLSREQKEEICRGVTEVIATVAQKPKETILIFIDEVDHENIGSAGKLLR' A
#
# COMPACT_ATOMS: atom_id res chain seq x y z
N MET A 1 -12.92 -3.09 11.32
CA MET A 1 -12.37 -2.27 10.23
C MET A 1 -11.00 -2.76 9.87
N PRO A 2 -10.83 -3.39 8.71
CA PRO A 2 -9.50 -3.78 8.28
C PRO A 2 -8.67 -2.55 7.89
N TYR A 3 -7.43 -2.53 8.34
CA TYR A 3 -6.47 -1.51 7.98
C TYR A 3 -5.34 -2.19 7.22
N VAL A 4 -5.10 -1.74 6.00
CA VAL A 4 -4.07 -2.35 5.15
C VAL A 4 -2.98 -1.31 4.90
N ASN A 5 -1.77 -1.67 5.27
CA ASN A 5 -0.62 -0.79 5.08
C ASN A 5 0.22 -1.32 3.92
N ILE A 6 0.45 -0.47 2.93
CA ILE A 6 1.27 -0.81 1.78
C ILE A 6 2.42 0.18 1.74
N ARG A 7 3.63 -0.32 1.92
CA ARG A 7 4.81 0.52 1.87
C ARG A 7 5.62 0.17 0.65
N VAL A 8 5.97 1.17 -0.14
CA VAL A 8 6.75 0.97 -1.35
C VAL A 8 8.00 1.84 -1.32
N ALA A 9 9.05 1.32 -1.95
CA ALA A 9 10.28 2.08 -2.14
C ALA A 9 10.09 2.90 -3.42
N GLY A 10 10.15 4.21 -3.29
CA GLY A 10 9.96 5.10 -4.42
C GLY A 10 8.54 5.63 -4.51
N LYS A 11 8.12 5.93 -5.71
CA LYS A 11 6.84 6.60 -5.92
C LYS A 11 5.98 5.88 -6.94
N LEU A 12 4.68 6.02 -6.77
CA LEU A 12 3.68 5.48 -7.69
C LEU A 12 2.87 6.65 -8.24
N SER A 13 2.33 6.48 -9.43
CA SER A 13 1.41 7.47 -9.97
C SER A 13 0.07 7.39 -9.24
N ARG A 14 -0.73 8.44 -9.36
CA ARG A 14 -2.05 8.40 -8.75
C ARG A 14 -2.90 7.27 -9.31
N GLU A 15 -2.80 7.02 -10.61
CA GLU A 15 -3.55 5.94 -11.26
C GLU A 15 -3.14 4.57 -10.72
N GLN A 16 -1.85 4.37 -10.50
CA GLN A 16 -1.37 3.12 -9.91
C GLN A 16 -1.90 2.94 -8.50
N LYS A 17 -1.90 4.00 -7.71
CA LYS A 17 -2.44 3.95 -6.35
C LYS A 17 -3.93 3.63 -6.35
N GLU A 18 -4.67 4.23 -7.28
CA GLU A 18 -6.10 3.97 -7.39
C GLU A 18 -6.38 2.50 -7.74
N GLU A 19 -5.61 1.95 -8.67
CA GLU A 19 -5.75 0.54 -9.05
C GLU A 19 -5.42 -0.39 -7.87
N ILE A 20 -4.33 -0.11 -7.17
CA ILE A 20 -3.94 -0.91 -6.01
C ILE A 20 -5.03 -0.84 -4.95
N CYS A 21 -5.52 0.35 -4.67
CA CYS A 21 -6.55 0.55 -3.66
C CYS A 21 -7.81 -0.24 -4.03
N ARG A 22 -8.24 -0.16 -5.28
CA ARG A 22 -9.42 -0.88 -5.74
C ARG A 22 -9.23 -2.39 -5.63
N GLY A 23 -8.10 -2.89 -6.11
CA GLY A 23 -7.84 -4.33 -6.12
C GLY A 23 -7.69 -4.91 -4.73
N VAL A 24 -6.95 -4.24 -3.85
CA VAL A 24 -6.75 -4.71 -2.49
C VAL A 24 -8.08 -4.69 -1.72
N THR A 25 -8.88 -3.64 -1.90
CA THR A 25 -10.18 -3.54 -1.26
C THR A 25 -11.08 -4.70 -1.69
N GLU A 26 -11.08 -5.04 -2.99
CA GLU A 26 -11.89 -6.16 -3.49
C GLU A 26 -11.49 -7.48 -2.83
N VAL A 27 -10.19 -7.73 -2.74
CA VAL A 27 -9.70 -8.98 -2.15
C VAL A 27 -10.09 -9.08 -0.69
N ILE A 28 -9.84 -8.01 0.07
CA ILE A 28 -10.15 -8.02 1.51
C ILE A 28 -11.65 -8.15 1.74
N ALA A 29 -12.45 -7.41 0.98
CA ALA A 29 -13.91 -7.47 1.13
C ALA A 29 -14.43 -8.87 0.87
N THR A 30 -13.92 -9.53 -0.15
CA THR A 30 -14.36 -10.88 -0.53
C THR A 30 -13.88 -11.93 0.47
N VAL A 31 -12.60 -11.94 0.78
CA VAL A 31 -12.00 -12.99 1.61
C VAL A 31 -12.40 -12.82 3.08
N ALA A 32 -12.32 -11.60 3.61
CA ALA A 32 -12.64 -11.33 5.00
C ALA A 32 -14.13 -11.10 5.24
N GLN A 33 -14.92 -11.03 4.17
CA GLN A 33 -16.37 -10.79 4.23
C GLN A 33 -16.67 -9.52 5.02
N LYS A 34 -16.05 -8.42 4.58
CA LYS A 34 -16.24 -7.11 5.19
C LYS A 34 -16.78 -6.12 4.17
N PRO A 35 -17.60 -5.17 4.58
CA PRO A 35 -18.05 -4.11 3.67
C PRO A 35 -16.88 -3.27 3.19
N LYS A 36 -16.89 -2.92 1.91
CA LYS A 36 -15.80 -2.13 1.33
C LYS A 36 -15.58 -0.80 2.05
N GLU A 37 -16.66 -0.21 2.56
CA GLU A 37 -16.60 1.09 3.22
C GLU A 37 -15.79 1.07 4.52
N THR A 38 -15.60 -0.12 5.10
CA THR A 38 -14.86 -0.25 6.36
C THR A 38 -13.40 -0.56 6.16
N ILE A 39 -12.96 -0.76 4.92
CA ILE A 39 -11.57 -1.14 4.62
C ILE A 39 -10.77 0.11 4.29
N LEU A 40 -9.76 0.39 5.11
CA LEU A 40 -8.88 1.54 4.89
C LEU A 40 -7.55 1.06 4.37
N ILE A 41 -7.10 1.71 3.30
CA ILE A 41 -5.82 1.39 2.65
C ILE A 41 -4.89 2.57 2.85
N PHE A 42 -3.72 2.30 3.39
CA PHE A 42 -2.68 3.31 3.58
C PHE A 42 -1.53 3.00 2.64
N ILE A 43 -1.14 3.96 1.83
CA ILE A 43 -0.03 3.79 0.90
C ILE A 43 1.07 4.75 1.33
N ASP A 44 2.21 4.17 1.69
CA ASP A 44 3.35 4.91 2.24
C ASP A 44 4.50 4.83 1.24
N GLU A 45 4.82 5.95 0.64
CA GLU A 45 5.92 6.04 -0.33
C GLU A 45 7.17 6.52 0.38
N VAL A 46 8.22 5.71 0.33
CA VAL A 46 9.47 6.01 1.03
C VAL A 46 10.57 6.23 0.01
N ASP A 47 11.23 7.37 0.09
CA ASP A 47 12.36 7.65 -0.79
C ASP A 47 13.49 6.67 -0.54
N HIS A 48 14.21 6.31 -1.59
CA HIS A 48 15.29 5.34 -1.49
C HIS A 48 16.35 5.76 -0.47
N GLU A 49 16.62 7.05 -0.35
CA GLU A 49 17.58 7.54 0.60
C GLU A 49 17.18 7.31 2.06
N ASN A 50 15.93 6.94 2.29
CA ASN A 50 15.42 6.66 3.63
C ASN A 50 15.32 5.15 3.90
N ILE A 51 15.85 4.33 3.01
CA ILE A 51 15.80 2.88 3.12
C ILE A 51 17.21 2.32 3.15
N GLY A 52 17.51 1.54 4.19
CA GLY A 52 18.81 0.93 4.33
C GLY A 52 18.74 -0.58 4.12
N SER A 53 19.78 -1.12 3.49
CA SER A 53 19.95 -2.55 3.30
C SER A 53 21.41 -2.89 3.47
N ALA A 54 21.72 -3.87 4.33
CA ALA A 54 23.08 -4.28 4.63
C ALA A 54 24.00 -3.12 5.06
N GLY A 55 23.42 -2.16 5.79
CA GLY A 55 24.15 -1.00 6.28
C GLY A 55 24.34 0.12 5.29
N LYS A 56 23.72 0.03 4.12
CA LYS A 56 23.86 1.05 3.08
C LYS A 56 22.46 1.52 2.64
N LEU A 57 22.36 2.79 2.29
CA LEU A 57 21.13 3.33 1.78
C LEU A 57 20.92 2.90 0.33
N LEU A 58 19.69 2.71 -0.05
CA LEU A 58 19.35 2.40 -1.45
C LEU A 58 19.61 3.62 -2.32
N ARG A 59 19.82 3.41 -3.60
CA ARG A 59 20.03 4.49 -4.58
C ARG A 59 18.75 4.92 -5.24
#